data_83d86d84f98f9c9fb8f0e40c069aac26
#
_entry.id   83d86d84f98f9c9fb8f0e40c069aac26
#
_cell.length_a   1.000
_cell.length_b   1.000
_cell.length_c   1.000
_cell.angle_alpha   90.00
_cell.angle_beta   90.00
_cell.angle_gamma   90.00
#
_symmetry.space_group_name_H-M   'P 1'
#
loop_
_entity.id
_entity.type
_entity.pdbx_description
1 polymer ?
#
loop_
_entity_poly.entity_id
_entity_poly.type
_entity_poly.pdbx_seq_one_letter_code
_entity_poly.pdbx_strand_id
1 'polypeptide(L)'
;MTEGRSEGGRGRALITGTGAVTPLGTGTESFWDAALHGKSGIGPITLFDSSPFPSHIAGECSDFDPTDFMTKKQARRMDRYAQMGIAAGLQAAENAGLSDVLQNRPERVAIVIGSGIGGLATWEREYQVLHERGAGRVSPFLIPMMVPNMAAGQLAIMLGATGPSQCPVLACATGGEAIAEGLELIRTGDADVVIAGSCEAPITQLSMAGFCAIRAISTRNEEPHKASRPFDAGRDGFVMSEGAGAIVLESAEHAERRGAEPIAAVAGYARTTDAYHVTAPDADGRGVERAMRLALKDSGLAAEDIGHVNAHATSTPTGDGPETKAISRLMPHVAVSGTKSMMGHSFGAVGSIEGIMCALAINQKVLPPTINLENVASDCEQLDYVVGEARPAPELKAALSNSMGFGGHNLVVAFTEVE
;
A
#
# COMPACT_ATOMS: atom_id res chain seq x y z
N MET A 1 -4.42 37.54 11.19
CA MET A 1 -5.41 37.23 12.24
C MET A 1 -5.56 35.72 12.22
N THR A 2 -4.96 35.05 13.19
CA THR A 2 -4.99 33.60 13.35
C THR A 2 -6.25 33.26 14.12
N GLU A 3 -7.32 32.93 13.42
CA GLU A 3 -8.53 32.39 14.03
C GLU A 3 -8.25 30.99 14.54
N GLY A 4 -8.84 30.69 15.73
CA GLY A 4 -8.53 29.58 16.59
C GLY A 4 -8.56 28.21 15.92
N ARG A 5 -7.48 27.48 16.10
CA ARG A 5 -7.46 26.03 15.92
C ARG A 5 -8.36 25.42 16.98
N SER A 6 -9.49 24.83 16.57
CA SER A 6 -10.31 23.99 17.42
C SER A 6 -9.47 22.86 18.00
N GLU A 7 -9.69 22.50 19.27
CA GLU A 7 -9.07 21.34 19.93
C GLU A 7 -9.56 19.97 19.39
N GLY A 8 -10.37 19.95 18.33
CA GLY A 8 -10.72 18.77 17.55
C GLY A 8 -9.69 18.56 16.42
N GLY A 9 -9.38 17.30 16.06
CA GLY A 9 -8.40 16.92 15.07
C GLY A 9 -8.46 17.74 13.78
N ARG A 10 -7.37 17.75 13.02
CA ARG A 10 -7.33 18.42 11.71
C ARG A 10 -8.39 17.84 10.79
N GLY A 11 -8.90 18.59 9.81
CA GLY A 11 -9.93 18.14 8.88
C GLY A 11 -9.61 16.77 8.25
N ARG A 12 -10.64 15.95 8.05
CA ARG A 12 -10.57 14.63 7.43
C ARG A 12 -10.91 14.71 5.94
N ALA A 13 -10.45 13.73 5.15
CA ALA A 13 -10.83 13.56 3.75
C ALA A 13 -11.69 12.30 3.58
N LEU A 14 -12.75 12.39 2.78
CA LEU A 14 -13.66 11.28 2.50
C LEU A 14 -13.08 10.40 1.40
N ILE A 15 -13.19 9.09 1.54
CA ILE A 15 -12.83 8.10 0.52
C ILE A 15 -14.07 7.80 -0.29
N THR A 16 -14.08 8.16 -1.58
CA THR A 16 -15.24 8.01 -2.46
C THR A 16 -15.04 6.98 -3.58
N GLY A 17 -13.81 6.49 -3.76
CA GLY A 17 -13.52 5.45 -4.74
C GLY A 17 -12.22 4.73 -4.43
N THR A 18 -12.11 3.51 -4.90
CA THR A 18 -10.94 2.65 -4.73
C THR A 18 -10.65 1.88 -6.00
N GLY A 19 -9.38 1.54 -6.22
CA GLY A 19 -8.94 0.67 -7.31
C GLY A 19 -7.72 -0.13 -6.89
N ALA A 20 -7.64 -1.38 -7.30
CA ALA A 20 -6.59 -2.30 -6.89
C ALA A 20 -6.15 -3.23 -8.03
N VAL A 21 -4.84 -3.51 -8.07
CA VAL A 21 -4.23 -4.59 -8.84
C VAL A 21 -3.34 -5.35 -7.87
N THR A 22 -3.69 -6.59 -7.55
CA THR A 22 -3.01 -7.36 -6.50
C THR A 22 -2.89 -8.83 -6.90
N PRO A 23 -2.05 -9.63 -6.25
CA PRO A 23 -2.03 -11.08 -6.45
C PRO A 23 -3.35 -11.78 -6.07
N LEU A 24 -4.24 -11.11 -5.36
CA LEU A 24 -5.57 -11.62 -5.00
C LEU A 24 -6.63 -11.30 -6.04
N GLY A 25 -6.33 -10.46 -7.02
CA GLY A 25 -7.20 -10.08 -8.12
C GLY A 25 -7.04 -8.63 -8.56
N THR A 26 -7.50 -8.37 -9.78
CA THR A 26 -7.59 -7.04 -10.38
C THR A 26 -8.99 -6.49 -10.19
N GLY A 27 -9.11 -5.32 -9.55
CA GLY A 27 -10.37 -4.69 -9.12
C GLY A 27 -10.63 -4.85 -7.62
N THR A 28 -11.20 -3.80 -7.02
CA THR A 28 -11.41 -3.74 -5.57
C THR A 28 -12.31 -4.87 -5.06
N GLU A 29 -13.37 -5.19 -5.78
CA GLU A 29 -14.34 -6.21 -5.37
C GLU A 29 -13.72 -7.61 -5.35
N SER A 30 -13.04 -8.01 -6.45
CA SER A 30 -12.39 -9.33 -6.55
C SER A 30 -11.25 -9.49 -5.53
N PHE A 31 -10.46 -8.46 -5.35
CA PHE A 31 -9.40 -8.39 -4.35
C PHE A 31 -9.96 -8.56 -2.93
N TRP A 32 -11.01 -7.82 -2.57
CA TRP A 32 -11.59 -7.86 -1.24
C TRP A 32 -12.27 -9.19 -0.94
N ASP A 33 -13.05 -9.73 -1.89
CA ASP A 33 -13.65 -11.06 -1.75
C ASP A 33 -12.59 -12.14 -1.48
N ALA A 34 -11.50 -12.13 -2.26
CA ALA A 34 -10.41 -13.08 -2.07
C ALA A 34 -9.75 -12.92 -0.69
N ALA A 35 -9.57 -11.67 -0.22
CA ALA A 35 -9.00 -11.38 1.10
C ALA A 35 -9.90 -11.89 2.24
N LEU A 36 -11.22 -11.67 2.17
CA LEU A 36 -12.15 -12.16 3.18
C LEU A 36 -12.20 -13.70 3.24
N HIS A 37 -11.96 -14.38 2.12
CA HIS A 37 -11.91 -15.84 2.08
C HIS A 37 -10.51 -16.41 2.42
N GLY A 38 -9.57 -15.58 2.85
CA GLY A 38 -8.21 -16.02 3.22
C GLY A 38 -7.46 -16.69 2.06
N LYS A 39 -7.75 -16.30 0.80
CA LYS A 39 -7.06 -16.85 -0.36
C LYS A 39 -5.61 -16.39 -0.38
N SER A 40 -4.70 -17.27 -0.82
CA SER A 40 -3.31 -16.89 -1.05
C SER A 40 -3.07 -16.60 -2.53
N GLY A 41 -2.49 -15.43 -2.83
CA GLY A 41 -2.01 -15.05 -4.15
C GLY A 41 -0.52 -15.36 -4.36
N ILE A 42 0.10 -16.13 -3.45
CA ILE A 42 1.52 -16.49 -3.51
C ILE A 42 1.68 -17.83 -4.24
N GLY A 43 2.55 -17.83 -5.24
CA GLY A 43 2.86 -19.00 -6.06
C GLY A 43 4.32 -19.04 -6.54
N PRO A 44 4.66 -20.03 -7.38
CA PRO A 44 5.96 -20.05 -8.05
C PRO A 44 6.13 -18.83 -8.96
N ILE A 45 7.36 -18.30 -9.06
CA ILE A 45 7.69 -17.21 -9.98
C ILE A 45 7.57 -17.69 -11.42
N THR A 46 6.82 -16.94 -12.25
CA THR A 46 6.65 -17.21 -13.69
C THR A 46 7.27 -16.14 -14.59
N LEU A 47 7.58 -14.95 -14.06
CA LEU A 47 8.09 -13.81 -14.80
C LEU A 47 9.54 -13.99 -15.30
N PHE A 48 10.32 -14.87 -14.64
CA PHE A 48 11.69 -15.22 -15.03
C PHE A 48 12.08 -16.60 -14.51
N ASP A 49 13.19 -17.16 -15.01
CA ASP A 49 13.76 -18.41 -14.46
C ASP A 49 14.36 -18.15 -13.06
N SER A 50 13.64 -18.60 -12.03
CA SER A 50 14.04 -18.43 -10.62
C SER A 50 14.97 -19.53 -10.11
N SER A 51 15.28 -20.58 -10.91
CA SER A 51 16.09 -21.73 -10.48
C SER A 51 17.49 -21.41 -9.91
N PRO A 52 18.17 -20.29 -10.33
CA PRO A 52 19.46 -19.91 -9.74
C PRO A 52 19.37 -19.26 -8.36
N PHE A 53 18.17 -18.90 -7.88
CA PHE A 53 17.99 -18.15 -6.65
C PHE A 53 17.56 -19.05 -5.48
N PRO A 54 17.83 -18.67 -4.20
CA PRO A 54 17.32 -19.39 -3.04
C PRO A 54 15.80 -19.39 -2.88
N SER A 55 15.12 -18.33 -3.36
CA SER A 55 13.66 -18.22 -3.33
C SER A 55 13.09 -18.31 -4.74
N HIS A 56 12.05 -19.12 -4.90
CA HIS A 56 11.37 -19.38 -6.17
C HIS A 56 9.92 -18.92 -6.18
N ILE A 57 9.51 -18.13 -5.18
CA ILE A 57 8.12 -17.79 -4.89
C ILE A 57 7.90 -16.27 -4.88
N ALA A 58 6.72 -15.86 -5.34
CA ALA A 58 6.30 -14.46 -5.32
C ALA A 58 4.77 -14.34 -5.34
N GLY A 59 4.26 -13.15 -5.03
CA GLY A 59 2.88 -12.75 -5.32
C GLY A 59 2.82 -12.00 -6.64
N GLU A 60 2.51 -12.69 -7.73
CA GLU A 60 2.36 -12.11 -9.07
C GLU A 60 0.91 -11.71 -9.35
N CYS A 61 0.69 -10.55 -9.98
CA CYS A 61 -0.62 -10.14 -10.50
C CYS A 61 -0.85 -10.81 -11.86
N SER A 62 -1.14 -12.11 -11.85
CA SER A 62 -1.20 -12.96 -13.03
C SER A 62 -2.42 -12.72 -13.91
N ASP A 63 -3.51 -12.18 -13.37
CA ASP A 63 -4.75 -11.83 -14.07
C ASP A 63 -4.73 -10.39 -14.65
N PHE A 64 -3.68 -9.62 -14.38
CA PHE A 64 -3.56 -8.25 -14.86
C PHE A 64 -3.12 -8.16 -16.32
N ASP A 65 -4.02 -7.73 -17.22
CA ASP A 65 -3.70 -7.31 -18.58
C ASP A 65 -3.79 -5.77 -18.69
N PRO A 66 -2.69 -5.06 -18.94
CA PRO A 66 -2.73 -3.60 -19.10
C PRO A 66 -3.61 -3.13 -20.25
N THR A 67 -3.92 -4.02 -21.23
CA THR A 67 -4.75 -3.64 -22.38
C THR A 67 -6.23 -3.49 -22.06
N ASP A 68 -6.68 -3.91 -20.88
CA ASP A 68 -8.02 -3.65 -20.38
C ASP A 68 -8.20 -2.17 -19.95
N PHE A 69 -7.08 -1.48 -19.63
CA PHE A 69 -7.07 -0.11 -19.12
C PHE A 69 -6.43 0.90 -20.06
N MET A 70 -5.61 0.46 -21.00
CA MET A 70 -4.87 1.33 -21.90
C MET A 70 -4.60 0.66 -23.25
N THR A 71 -4.32 1.46 -24.28
CA THR A 71 -3.97 0.92 -25.61
C THR A 71 -2.64 0.16 -25.56
N LYS A 72 -2.49 -0.84 -26.44
CA LYS A 72 -1.21 -1.58 -26.60
C LYS A 72 -0.01 -0.65 -26.88
N LYS A 73 -0.24 0.50 -27.53
CA LYS A 73 0.81 1.50 -27.79
C LYS A 73 1.23 2.22 -26.51
N GLN A 74 0.30 2.56 -25.62
CA GLN A 74 0.59 3.15 -24.33
C GLN A 74 1.30 2.15 -23.43
N ALA A 75 0.79 0.92 -23.28
CA ALA A 75 1.38 -0.12 -22.45
C ALA A 75 2.86 -0.39 -22.80
N ARG A 76 3.20 -0.45 -24.12
CA ARG A 76 4.59 -0.66 -24.57
C ARG A 76 5.57 0.47 -24.21
N ARG A 77 5.08 1.63 -23.79
CA ARG A 77 5.88 2.82 -23.41
C ARG A 77 5.90 3.06 -21.92
N MET A 78 5.41 2.11 -21.14
CA MET A 78 5.34 2.15 -19.66
C MET A 78 5.95 0.87 -19.10
N ASP A 79 6.63 0.98 -17.98
CA ASP A 79 7.03 -0.18 -17.19
C ASP A 79 5.81 -0.75 -16.44
N ARG A 80 5.90 -2.02 -16.03
CA ARG A 80 4.80 -2.75 -15.39
C ARG A 80 4.29 -2.06 -14.12
N TYR A 81 5.17 -1.47 -13.28
CA TYR A 81 4.74 -0.73 -12.10
C TYR A 81 3.79 0.41 -12.47
N ALA A 82 4.13 1.19 -13.50
CA ALA A 82 3.31 2.30 -13.95
C ALA A 82 1.99 1.83 -14.59
N GLN A 83 2.01 0.72 -15.33
CA GLN A 83 0.79 0.12 -15.89
C GLN A 83 -0.21 -0.25 -14.78
N MET A 84 0.25 -0.91 -13.71
CA MET A 84 -0.59 -1.27 -12.57
C MET A 84 -1.07 -0.04 -11.79
N GLY A 85 -0.20 0.94 -11.54
CA GLY A 85 -0.57 2.17 -10.85
C GLY A 85 -1.63 2.98 -11.60
N ILE A 86 -1.51 3.08 -12.92
CA ILE A 86 -2.49 3.73 -13.78
C ILE A 86 -3.81 2.96 -13.76
N ALA A 87 -3.78 1.63 -13.87
CA ALA A 87 -4.99 0.81 -13.83
C ALA A 87 -5.75 0.99 -12.50
N ALA A 88 -5.05 0.96 -11.36
CA ALA A 88 -5.64 1.22 -10.05
C ALA A 88 -6.22 2.65 -9.95
N GLY A 89 -5.49 3.66 -10.45
CA GLY A 89 -5.96 5.04 -10.46
C GLY A 89 -7.21 5.27 -11.34
N LEU A 90 -7.26 4.63 -12.52
CA LEU A 90 -8.43 4.70 -13.41
C LEU A 90 -9.65 4.03 -12.77
N GLN A 91 -9.49 2.84 -12.16
CA GLN A 91 -10.56 2.16 -11.42
C GLN A 91 -11.08 3.04 -10.27
N ALA A 92 -10.18 3.64 -9.49
CA ALA A 92 -10.55 4.53 -8.39
C ALA A 92 -11.35 5.74 -8.87
N ALA A 93 -10.91 6.38 -9.97
CA ALA A 93 -11.59 7.52 -10.57
C ALA A 93 -12.98 7.16 -11.12
N GLU A 94 -13.11 5.99 -11.76
CA GLU A 94 -14.37 5.46 -12.27
C GLU A 94 -15.33 5.14 -11.11
N ASN A 95 -14.87 4.41 -10.09
CA ASN A 95 -15.66 4.06 -8.93
C ASN A 95 -16.14 5.29 -8.14
N ALA A 96 -15.33 6.36 -8.11
CA ALA A 96 -15.71 7.64 -7.52
C ALA A 96 -16.64 8.49 -8.42
N GLY A 97 -16.84 8.13 -9.68
CA GLY A 97 -17.65 8.91 -10.63
C GLY A 97 -17.07 10.28 -10.94
N LEU A 98 -15.74 10.40 -11.16
CA LEU A 98 -15.05 11.68 -11.31
C LEU A 98 -15.17 12.34 -12.70
N SER A 99 -15.89 11.76 -13.67
CA SER A 99 -15.93 12.23 -15.06
C SER A 99 -16.30 13.72 -15.18
N ASP A 100 -17.35 14.16 -14.48
CA ASP A 100 -17.81 15.55 -14.52
C ASP A 100 -16.80 16.50 -13.85
N VAL A 101 -16.16 16.07 -12.77
CA VAL A 101 -15.13 16.87 -12.05
C VAL A 101 -13.92 17.07 -12.95
N LEU A 102 -13.43 15.99 -13.57
CA LEU A 102 -12.29 16.04 -14.50
C LEU A 102 -12.57 16.89 -15.73
N GLN A 103 -13.81 16.92 -16.23
CA GLN A 103 -14.20 17.74 -17.36
C GLN A 103 -14.29 19.23 -17.01
N ASN A 104 -14.84 19.57 -15.83
CA ASN A 104 -15.22 20.95 -15.48
C ASN A 104 -14.20 21.65 -14.57
N ARG A 105 -13.46 20.90 -13.72
CA ARG A 105 -12.54 21.43 -12.72
C ARG A 105 -11.25 20.59 -12.61
N PRO A 106 -10.57 20.27 -13.73
CA PRO A 106 -9.40 19.40 -13.72
C PRO A 106 -8.24 19.95 -12.88
N GLU A 107 -8.17 21.28 -12.69
CA GLU A 107 -7.16 21.95 -11.87
C GLU A 107 -7.35 21.71 -10.35
N ARG A 108 -8.53 21.20 -9.94
CA ARG A 108 -8.83 20.85 -8.54
C ARG A 108 -8.64 19.37 -8.24
N VAL A 109 -8.22 18.58 -9.24
CA VAL A 109 -7.94 17.14 -9.11
C VAL A 109 -6.43 16.93 -9.08
N ALA A 110 -5.91 16.50 -7.93
CA ALA A 110 -4.51 16.15 -7.73
C ALA A 110 -4.26 14.64 -7.91
N ILE A 111 -3.05 14.29 -8.33
CA ILE A 111 -2.58 12.91 -8.47
C ILE A 111 -1.35 12.68 -7.58
N VAL A 112 -1.44 11.77 -6.64
CA VAL A 112 -0.34 11.40 -5.73
C VAL A 112 -0.12 9.90 -5.82
N ILE A 113 0.71 9.46 -6.77
CA ILE A 113 1.02 8.03 -6.95
C ILE A 113 2.50 7.79 -6.74
N GLY A 114 2.83 7.07 -5.66
CA GLY A 114 4.19 6.74 -5.27
C GLY A 114 4.68 5.39 -5.83
N SER A 115 6.00 5.24 -5.88
CA SER A 115 6.67 3.96 -6.12
C SER A 115 8.02 3.98 -5.41
N GLY A 116 8.35 2.90 -4.71
CA GLY A 116 9.61 2.79 -3.97
C GLY A 116 10.82 2.56 -4.87
N ILE A 117 10.64 1.88 -6.01
CA ILE A 117 11.72 1.42 -6.89
C ILE A 117 11.60 2.00 -8.31
N GLY A 118 10.38 2.15 -8.83
CA GLY A 118 10.14 2.55 -10.21
C GLY A 118 10.38 1.41 -11.21
N GLY A 119 10.80 1.75 -12.43
CA GLY A 119 10.87 0.83 -13.57
C GLY A 119 12.12 -0.07 -13.60
N LEU A 120 12.28 -0.93 -12.60
CA LEU A 120 13.44 -1.81 -12.46
C LEU A 120 13.54 -2.82 -13.60
N ALA A 121 12.44 -3.42 -14.05
CA ALA A 121 12.40 -4.37 -15.15
C ALA A 121 12.87 -3.72 -16.47
N THR A 122 12.48 -2.48 -16.73
CA THR A 122 12.97 -1.70 -17.86
C THR A 122 14.46 -1.44 -17.74
N TRP A 123 14.94 -1.08 -16.56
CA TRP A 123 16.36 -0.81 -16.31
C TRP A 123 17.21 -2.05 -16.60
N GLU A 124 16.85 -3.22 -16.06
CA GLU A 124 17.55 -4.48 -16.30
C GLU A 124 17.61 -4.83 -17.80
N ARG A 125 16.46 -4.75 -18.48
CA ARG A 125 16.38 -5.05 -19.91
C ARG A 125 17.24 -4.12 -20.76
N GLU A 126 17.18 -2.82 -20.54
CA GLU A 126 17.91 -1.85 -21.34
C GLU A 126 19.42 -1.86 -21.02
N TYR A 127 19.79 -2.25 -19.79
CA TYR A 127 21.18 -2.50 -19.45
C TYR A 127 21.76 -3.68 -20.27
N GLN A 128 21.02 -4.77 -20.44
CA GLN A 128 21.42 -5.88 -21.31
C GLN A 128 21.53 -5.42 -22.77
N VAL A 129 20.55 -4.66 -23.28
CA VAL A 129 20.60 -4.10 -24.64
C VAL A 129 21.85 -3.25 -24.83
N LEU A 130 22.23 -2.41 -23.87
CA LEU A 130 23.45 -1.60 -23.92
C LEU A 130 24.70 -2.48 -24.09
N HIS A 131 24.80 -3.56 -23.33
CA HIS A 131 25.98 -4.44 -23.37
C HIS A 131 26.03 -5.33 -24.62
N GLU A 132 24.90 -5.88 -25.07
CA GLU A 132 24.84 -6.82 -26.15
C GLU A 132 24.81 -6.12 -27.53
N ARG A 133 24.18 -4.93 -27.63
CA ARG A 133 23.84 -4.28 -28.91
C ARG A 133 24.39 -2.84 -29.02
N GLY A 134 24.98 -2.31 -27.97
CA GLY A 134 25.58 -0.98 -27.91
C GLY A 134 24.59 0.16 -27.69
N ALA A 135 25.12 1.36 -27.37
CA ALA A 135 24.36 2.52 -26.96
C ALA A 135 23.29 2.98 -27.97
N GLY A 136 23.51 2.83 -29.25
CA GLY A 136 22.55 3.22 -30.28
C GLY A 136 21.30 2.34 -30.39
N ARG A 137 21.17 1.28 -29.56
CA ARG A 137 20.02 0.38 -29.50
C ARG A 137 19.20 0.49 -28.25
N VAL A 138 19.65 1.26 -27.25
CA VAL A 138 18.90 1.57 -26.02
C VAL A 138 17.62 2.31 -26.39
N SER A 139 16.52 1.94 -25.74
CA SER A 139 15.21 2.54 -25.99
C SER A 139 15.19 4.05 -25.69
N PRO A 140 14.63 4.90 -26.56
CA PRO A 140 14.41 6.30 -26.26
C PRO A 140 13.39 6.51 -25.11
N PHE A 141 12.63 5.47 -24.76
CA PHE A 141 11.68 5.48 -23.65
C PHE A 141 12.28 5.00 -22.33
N LEU A 142 13.58 4.60 -22.28
CA LEU A 142 14.21 4.14 -21.05
C LEU A 142 13.93 5.08 -19.86
N ILE A 143 14.26 6.36 -20.01
CA ILE A 143 14.11 7.31 -18.90
C ILE A 143 12.64 7.49 -18.48
N PRO A 144 11.68 7.77 -19.38
CA PRO A 144 10.26 7.85 -18.99
C PRO A 144 9.68 6.56 -18.42
N MET A 145 10.22 5.39 -18.74
CA MET A 145 9.77 4.12 -18.19
C MET A 145 10.38 3.81 -16.82
N MET A 146 11.58 4.36 -16.56
CA MET A 146 12.36 4.04 -15.36
C MET A 146 12.00 4.90 -14.15
N VAL A 147 11.76 6.21 -14.34
CA VAL A 147 11.61 7.15 -13.22
C VAL A 147 10.28 6.96 -12.48
N PRO A 148 10.27 6.92 -11.12
CA PRO A 148 9.10 6.52 -10.31
C PRO A 148 7.86 7.40 -10.50
N ASN A 149 8.02 8.68 -10.83
CA ASN A 149 6.91 9.63 -10.98
C ASN A 149 6.07 9.43 -12.25
N MET A 150 6.42 8.49 -13.11
CA MET A 150 5.69 8.31 -14.37
C MET A 150 4.32 7.66 -14.19
N ALA A 151 4.09 6.91 -13.14
CA ALA A 151 2.74 6.43 -12.83
C ALA A 151 1.79 7.61 -12.57
N ALA A 152 2.20 8.57 -11.73
CA ALA A 152 1.42 9.80 -11.46
C ALA A 152 1.26 10.66 -12.72
N GLY A 153 2.36 10.95 -13.43
CA GLY A 153 2.35 11.80 -14.62
C GLY A 153 1.50 11.24 -15.77
N GLN A 154 1.60 9.93 -16.04
CA GLN A 154 0.80 9.29 -17.08
C GLN A 154 -0.68 9.19 -16.71
N LEU A 155 -1.00 8.90 -15.44
CA LEU A 155 -2.39 8.92 -14.96
C LEU A 155 -2.99 10.31 -15.11
N ALA A 156 -2.27 11.38 -14.73
CA ALA A 156 -2.70 12.76 -14.91
C ALA A 156 -2.99 13.08 -16.39
N ILE A 157 -2.12 12.65 -17.30
CA ILE A 157 -2.32 12.82 -18.76
C ILE A 157 -3.57 12.08 -19.24
N MET A 158 -3.79 10.84 -18.78
CA MET A 158 -4.92 10.02 -19.24
C MET A 158 -6.26 10.56 -18.73
N LEU A 159 -6.29 11.08 -17.50
CA LEU A 159 -7.48 11.68 -16.89
C LEU A 159 -7.70 13.14 -17.26
N GLY A 160 -6.69 13.82 -17.81
CA GLY A 160 -6.73 15.27 -18.04
C GLY A 160 -6.68 16.08 -16.74
N ALA A 161 -6.23 15.48 -15.62
CA ALA A 161 -6.08 16.17 -14.34
C ALA A 161 -4.91 17.15 -14.39
N THR A 162 -5.16 18.41 -14.05
CA THR A 162 -4.17 19.51 -14.14
C THR A 162 -3.81 20.12 -12.79
N GLY A 163 -4.31 19.54 -11.70
CA GLY A 163 -3.92 19.88 -10.34
C GLY A 163 -2.51 19.40 -9.98
N PRO A 164 -2.10 19.49 -8.71
CA PRO A 164 -0.80 18.99 -8.25
C PRO A 164 -0.57 17.53 -8.62
N SER A 165 0.64 17.19 -9.08
CA SER A 165 1.04 15.81 -9.36
C SER A 165 2.34 15.50 -8.61
N GLN A 166 2.30 14.48 -7.74
CA GLN A 166 3.39 14.14 -6.82
C GLN A 166 3.68 12.64 -6.84
N CYS A 167 4.91 12.28 -6.48
CA CYS A 167 5.35 10.90 -6.34
C CYS A 167 6.21 10.75 -5.09
N PRO A 168 5.64 10.42 -3.93
CA PRO A 168 6.41 10.11 -2.75
C PRO A 168 7.23 8.83 -2.92
N VAL A 169 8.39 8.79 -2.26
CA VAL A 169 9.29 7.63 -2.21
C VAL A 169 9.74 7.44 -0.77
N LEU A 170 9.19 6.41 -0.10
CA LEU A 170 9.47 6.14 1.32
C LEU A 170 9.62 4.62 1.57
N ALA A 171 10.26 3.91 0.63
CA ALA A 171 10.38 2.45 0.64
C ALA A 171 9.00 1.79 0.87
N CYS A 172 8.89 0.85 1.84
CA CYS A 172 7.62 0.14 2.11
C CYS A 172 6.50 1.05 2.66
N ALA A 173 6.82 2.26 3.13
CA ALA A 173 5.85 3.22 3.62
C ALA A 173 5.28 4.16 2.53
N THR A 174 5.72 4.02 1.27
CA THR A 174 5.33 4.89 0.15
C THR A 174 3.83 5.00 -0.05
N GLY A 175 3.09 3.89 0.07
CA GLY A 175 1.63 3.90 -0.15
C GLY A 175 0.87 4.68 0.92
N GLY A 176 1.22 4.49 2.17
CA GLY A 176 0.67 5.30 3.26
C GLY A 176 1.06 6.77 3.13
N GLU A 177 2.30 7.06 2.69
CA GLU A 177 2.77 8.43 2.43
C GLU A 177 1.95 9.12 1.35
N ALA A 178 1.61 8.42 0.27
CA ALA A 178 0.75 8.98 -0.78
C ALA A 178 -0.65 9.36 -0.25
N ILE A 179 -1.23 8.52 0.63
CA ILE A 179 -2.50 8.82 1.29
C ILE A 179 -2.35 10.04 2.21
N ALA A 180 -1.27 10.11 2.99
CA ALA A 180 -0.99 11.21 3.90
C ALA A 180 -0.81 12.55 3.16
N GLU A 181 -0.06 12.55 2.06
CA GLU A 181 0.10 13.74 1.21
C GLU A 181 -1.21 14.14 0.54
N GLY A 182 -2.01 13.16 0.10
CA GLY A 182 -3.35 13.42 -0.42
C GLY A 182 -4.25 14.11 0.60
N LEU A 183 -4.24 13.65 1.86
CA LEU A 183 -4.96 14.30 2.95
C LEU A 183 -4.48 15.74 3.18
N GLU A 184 -3.17 16.01 3.13
CA GLU A 184 -2.65 17.36 3.31
C GLU A 184 -3.07 18.30 2.16
N LEU A 185 -3.09 17.84 0.90
CA LEU A 185 -3.57 18.65 -0.23
C LEU A 185 -5.07 19.06 -0.06
N ILE A 186 -5.89 18.17 0.51
CA ILE A 186 -7.27 18.49 0.87
C ILE A 186 -7.31 19.50 2.03
N ARG A 187 -6.54 19.28 3.09
CA ARG A 187 -6.48 20.12 4.29
C ARG A 187 -6.00 21.54 4.02
N THR A 188 -5.06 21.68 3.08
CA THR A 188 -4.52 23.01 2.67
C THR A 188 -5.43 23.72 1.64
N GLY A 189 -6.39 23.00 1.05
CA GLY A 189 -7.25 23.50 0.01
C GLY A 189 -6.57 23.62 -1.37
N ASP A 190 -5.43 22.96 -1.56
CA ASP A 190 -4.73 22.91 -2.85
C ASP A 190 -5.46 22.02 -3.87
N ALA A 191 -6.23 21.03 -3.38
CA ALA A 191 -7.12 20.20 -4.19
C ALA A 191 -8.47 19.99 -3.50
N ASP A 192 -9.52 19.74 -4.28
CA ASP A 192 -10.82 19.28 -3.80
C ASP A 192 -10.93 17.76 -3.87
N VAL A 193 -10.20 17.16 -4.82
CA VAL A 193 -10.13 15.71 -5.10
C VAL A 193 -8.67 15.30 -5.26
N VAL A 194 -8.28 14.18 -4.65
CA VAL A 194 -6.95 13.60 -4.82
C VAL A 194 -7.08 12.11 -5.13
N ILE A 195 -6.47 11.66 -6.23
CA ILE A 195 -6.25 10.24 -6.46
C ILE A 195 -4.89 9.89 -5.83
N ALA A 196 -4.94 9.26 -4.65
CA ALA A 196 -3.78 8.92 -3.85
C ALA A 196 -3.52 7.41 -3.85
N GLY A 197 -2.27 7.00 -4.09
CA GLY A 197 -1.96 5.59 -4.13
C GLY A 197 -0.50 5.28 -4.41
N SER A 198 -0.21 4.04 -4.72
CA SER A 198 1.15 3.58 -5.00
C SER A 198 1.15 2.31 -5.83
N CYS A 199 2.30 2.04 -6.44
CA CYS A 199 2.47 0.88 -7.32
C CYS A 199 3.92 0.39 -7.28
N GLU A 200 4.10 -0.93 -7.47
CA GLU A 200 5.40 -1.56 -7.50
C GLU A 200 5.41 -2.83 -8.35
N ALA A 201 6.47 -3.03 -9.13
CA ALA A 201 6.71 -4.26 -9.90
C ALA A 201 8.15 -4.76 -9.66
N PRO A 202 8.47 -5.26 -8.47
CA PRO A 202 9.84 -5.57 -8.07
C PRO A 202 10.26 -6.98 -8.45
N ILE A 203 9.40 -7.81 -9.04
CA ILE A 203 9.69 -9.23 -9.32
C ILE A 203 10.59 -9.32 -10.55
N THR A 204 11.90 -9.09 -10.32
CA THR A 204 12.96 -9.15 -11.33
C THR A 204 14.16 -9.95 -10.80
N GLN A 205 15.06 -10.36 -11.69
CA GLN A 205 16.23 -11.13 -11.29
C GLN A 205 17.16 -10.35 -10.36
N LEU A 206 17.39 -9.06 -10.63
CA LEU A 206 18.28 -8.23 -9.82
C LEU A 206 17.68 -7.96 -8.43
N SER A 207 16.40 -7.68 -8.36
CA SER A 207 15.70 -7.50 -7.10
C SER A 207 15.74 -8.79 -6.26
N MET A 208 15.42 -9.94 -6.88
CA MET A 208 15.49 -11.25 -6.22
C MET A 208 16.90 -11.52 -5.68
N ALA A 209 17.95 -11.30 -6.48
CA ALA A 209 19.33 -11.46 -6.04
C ALA A 209 19.66 -10.55 -4.85
N GLY A 210 19.25 -9.29 -4.90
CA GLY A 210 19.48 -8.31 -3.82
C GLY A 210 18.82 -8.71 -2.50
N PHE A 211 17.54 -9.08 -2.54
CA PHE A 211 16.82 -9.49 -1.32
C PHE A 211 17.26 -10.85 -0.77
N CYS A 212 17.67 -11.78 -1.64
CA CYS A 212 18.32 -13.02 -1.19
C CYS A 212 19.68 -12.74 -0.51
N ALA A 213 20.46 -11.79 -1.03
CA ALA A 213 21.75 -11.42 -0.46
C ALA A 213 21.65 -10.87 0.97
N ILE A 214 20.60 -10.08 1.28
CA ILE A 214 20.35 -9.59 2.64
C ILE A 214 19.58 -10.60 3.52
N ARG A 215 19.23 -11.78 2.99
CA ARG A 215 18.53 -12.86 3.71
C ARG A 215 17.21 -12.42 4.36
N ALA A 216 16.48 -11.55 3.70
CA ALA A 216 15.20 -11.02 4.21
C ALA A 216 13.98 -11.73 3.62
N ILE A 217 14.18 -12.55 2.57
CA ILE A 217 13.13 -13.23 1.82
C ILE A 217 12.94 -14.68 2.28
N SER A 218 11.69 -15.16 2.28
CA SER A 218 11.36 -16.55 2.59
C SER A 218 11.88 -17.50 1.51
N THR A 219 12.35 -18.67 1.95
CA THR A 219 12.78 -19.75 1.08
C THR A 219 11.89 -20.99 1.16
N ARG A 220 10.66 -20.85 1.66
CA ARG A 220 9.64 -21.93 1.76
C ARG A 220 9.05 -22.26 0.40
N ASN A 221 9.88 -22.72 -0.53
CA ASN A 221 9.54 -22.96 -1.94
C ASN A 221 8.53 -24.09 -2.15
N GLU A 222 8.52 -25.10 -1.28
CA GLU A 222 7.70 -26.31 -1.41
C GLU A 222 6.22 -26.04 -1.09
N GLU A 223 5.95 -25.02 -0.27
CA GLU A 223 4.59 -24.62 0.14
C GLU A 223 4.42 -23.10 -0.02
N PRO A 224 4.39 -22.56 -1.26
CA PRO A 224 4.36 -21.13 -1.50
C PRO A 224 3.24 -20.40 -0.74
N HIS A 225 2.05 -20.97 -0.73
CA HIS A 225 0.87 -20.41 -0.05
C HIS A 225 1.00 -20.34 1.48
N LYS A 226 1.99 -21.02 2.09
CA LYS A 226 2.30 -20.99 3.53
C LYS A 226 3.55 -20.17 3.86
N ALA A 227 4.20 -19.57 2.88
CA ALA A 227 5.49 -18.91 3.07
C ALA A 227 5.37 -17.58 3.83
N SER A 228 4.42 -16.74 3.48
CA SER A 228 4.14 -15.52 4.24
C SER A 228 3.26 -15.87 5.44
N ARG A 229 3.83 -15.74 6.64
CA ARG A 229 3.21 -16.14 7.91
C ARG A 229 3.52 -15.15 9.04
N PRO A 230 2.95 -13.94 8.97
CA PRO A 230 3.18 -12.91 9.98
C PRO A 230 2.93 -13.39 11.40
N PHE A 231 3.78 -12.97 12.33
CA PHE A 231 3.73 -13.29 13.76
C PHE A 231 4.00 -14.75 14.13
N ASP A 232 4.05 -15.65 13.16
CA ASP A 232 4.23 -17.10 13.41
C ASP A 232 5.68 -17.46 13.77
N ALA A 233 5.84 -18.44 14.66
CA ALA A 233 7.14 -18.94 15.10
C ALA A 233 7.98 -19.55 13.96
N GLY A 234 7.34 -20.05 12.91
CA GLY A 234 7.99 -20.63 11.73
C GLY A 234 8.25 -19.63 10.59
N ARG A 235 8.09 -18.31 10.80
CA ARG A 235 8.38 -17.29 9.81
C ARG A 235 9.86 -17.21 9.49
N ASP A 236 10.23 -17.05 8.23
CA ASP A 236 11.62 -17.08 7.75
C ASP A 236 11.98 -15.90 6.83
N GLY A 237 11.05 -14.98 6.58
CA GLY A 237 11.24 -13.82 5.72
C GLY A 237 9.96 -13.42 5.03
N PHE A 238 9.98 -12.27 4.36
CA PHE A 238 8.83 -11.84 3.54
C PHE A 238 8.79 -12.60 2.19
N VAL A 239 7.63 -12.63 1.55
CA VAL A 239 7.49 -13.06 0.16
C VAL A 239 7.39 -11.81 -0.71
N MET A 240 8.26 -11.69 -1.74
CA MET A 240 8.20 -10.60 -2.70
C MET A 240 6.88 -10.61 -3.46
N SER A 241 6.29 -9.44 -3.69
CA SER A 241 5.04 -9.30 -4.43
C SER A 241 5.05 -8.03 -5.26
N GLU A 242 4.18 -7.97 -6.26
CA GLU A 242 3.88 -6.77 -7.04
C GLU A 242 2.44 -6.31 -6.82
N GLY A 243 2.10 -5.10 -7.24
CA GLY A 243 0.73 -4.61 -7.19
C GLY A 243 0.61 -3.09 -7.23
N ALA A 244 -0.62 -2.63 -7.12
CA ALA A 244 -0.99 -1.23 -7.00
C ALA A 244 -2.29 -1.07 -6.21
N GLY A 245 -2.40 0.02 -5.47
CA GLY A 245 -3.65 0.48 -4.85
C GLY A 245 -3.82 1.97 -5.06
N ALA A 246 -5.05 2.42 -5.26
CA ALA A 246 -5.40 3.83 -5.33
C ALA A 246 -6.72 4.09 -4.62
N ILE A 247 -6.81 5.21 -3.92
CA ILE A 247 -8.03 5.73 -3.30
C ILE A 247 -8.30 7.14 -3.80
N VAL A 248 -9.58 7.49 -3.94
CA VAL A 248 -10.00 8.87 -4.18
C VAL A 248 -10.32 9.51 -2.84
N LEU A 249 -9.61 10.57 -2.52
CA LEU A 249 -9.87 11.43 -1.37
C LEU A 249 -10.59 12.69 -1.83
N GLU A 250 -11.64 13.08 -1.09
CA GLU A 250 -12.37 14.31 -1.35
C GLU A 250 -12.56 15.13 -0.07
N SER A 251 -12.58 16.46 -0.23
CA SER A 251 -13.07 17.31 0.85
C SER A 251 -14.55 17.02 1.10
N ALA A 252 -14.99 17.09 2.35
CA ALA A 252 -16.40 16.83 2.71
C ALA A 252 -17.35 17.76 1.94
N GLU A 253 -17.02 19.05 1.83
CA GLU A 253 -17.81 20.03 1.08
C GLU A 253 -17.95 19.65 -0.41
N HIS A 254 -16.87 19.17 -1.04
CA HIS A 254 -16.91 18.76 -2.45
C HIS A 254 -17.75 17.50 -2.64
N ALA A 255 -17.55 16.49 -1.80
CA ALA A 255 -18.28 15.22 -1.86
C ALA A 255 -19.79 15.44 -1.66
N GLU A 256 -20.18 16.23 -0.64
CA GLU A 256 -21.58 16.58 -0.37
C GLU A 256 -22.22 17.33 -1.56
N ARG A 257 -21.53 18.35 -2.09
CA ARG A 257 -22.04 19.17 -3.20
C ARG A 257 -22.34 18.36 -4.48
N ARG A 258 -21.55 17.29 -4.75
CA ARG A 258 -21.77 16.43 -5.91
C ARG A 258 -22.58 15.16 -5.62
N GLY A 259 -22.98 14.95 -4.35
CA GLY A 259 -23.74 13.77 -3.93
C GLY A 259 -22.93 12.47 -3.97
N ALA A 260 -21.65 12.52 -3.63
CA ALA A 260 -20.81 11.32 -3.52
C ALA A 260 -21.22 10.47 -2.33
N GLU A 261 -21.08 9.14 -2.47
CA GLU A 261 -21.30 8.18 -1.39
C GLU A 261 -19.94 7.72 -0.84
N PRO A 262 -19.49 8.27 0.30
CA PRO A 262 -18.17 7.92 0.85
C PRO A 262 -18.19 6.53 1.51
N ILE A 263 -17.08 5.80 1.34
CA ILE A 263 -16.84 4.47 1.89
C ILE A 263 -16.36 4.57 3.34
N ALA A 264 -15.42 5.48 3.60
CA ALA A 264 -14.77 5.74 4.88
C ALA A 264 -14.12 7.13 4.83
N ALA A 265 -13.41 7.52 5.88
CA ALA A 265 -12.62 8.75 5.89
C ALA A 265 -11.17 8.47 6.32
N VAL A 266 -10.22 9.22 5.75
CA VAL A 266 -8.87 9.36 6.30
C VAL A 266 -8.91 10.50 7.33
N ALA A 267 -8.77 10.15 8.61
CA ALA A 267 -8.92 11.07 9.71
C ALA A 267 -7.60 11.75 10.11
N GLY A 268 -6.49 11.06 9.93
CA GLY A 268 -5.17 11.58 10.31
C GLY A 268 -4.03 10.64 9.94
N TYR A 269 -2.81 11.10 10.19
CA TYR A 269 -1.60 10.32 9.94
C TYR A 269 -0.43 10.82 10.77
N ALA A 270 0.65 10.03 10.83
CA ALA A 270 1.92 10.49 11.36
C ALA A 270 3.12 9.80 10.71
N ARG A 271 4.22 10.54 10.65
CA ARG A 271 5.54 10.08 10.19
C ARG A 271 6.53 10.12 11.34
N THR A 272 7.34 9.08 11.47
CA THR A 272 8.50 9.08 12.38
C THR A 272 9.67 8.34 11.74
N THR A 273 10.85 8.51 12.31
CA THR A 273 12.05 7.80 11.89
C THR A 273 12.71 7.16 13.10
N ASP A 274 13.12 5.89 12.97
CA ASP A 274 13.81 5.15 14.04
C ASP A 274 15.21 5.71 14.30
N ALA A 275 15.88 6.18 13.25
CA ALA A 275 17.31 6.61 13.29
C ALA A 275 18.21 5.52 13.92
N TYR A 276 17.95 4.26 13.59
CA TYR A 276 18.57 3.10 14.22
C TYR A 276 19.44 2.29 13.25
N HIS A 277 18.88 1.77 12.16
CA HIS A 277 19.59 0.93 11.19
C HIS A 277 18.97 1.07 9.79
N VAL A 278 19.76 0.78 8.74
CA VAL A 278 19.30 0.93 7.33
C VAL A 278 18.14 0.00 6.98
N THR A 279 18.11 -1.24 7.50
CA THR A 279 17.11 -2.24 7.14
C THR A 279 16.35 -2.83 8.33
N ALA A 280 16.91 -2.79 9.55
CA ALA A 280 16.25 -3.31 10.75
C ALA A 280 15.48 -2.21 11.47
N PRO A 281 14.24 -2.48 11.97
CA PRO A 281 13.52 -1.55 12.83
C PRO A 281 14.17 -1.46 14.21
N ASP A 282 13.81 -0.43 14.98
CA ASP A 282 14.14 -0.37 16.41
C ASP A 282 13.56 -1.59 17.12
N ALA A 283 14.41 -2.35 17.83
CA ALA A 283 14.04 -3.64 18.43
C ALA A 283 12.90 -3.57 19.48
N ASP A 284 12.66 -2.38 20.03
CA ASP A 284 11.56 -2.13 20.96
C ASP A 284 10.32 -1.52 20.29
N GLY A 285 10.36 -1.23 18.98
CA GLY A 285 9.25 -0.64 18.23
C GLY A 285 8.91 0.79 18.62
N ARG A 286 9.87 1.55 19.21
CA ARG A 286 9.61 2.92 19.72
C ARG A 286 9.21 3.90 18.62
N GLY A 287 9.76 3.72 17.41
CA GLY A 287 9.45 4.58 16.27
C GLY A 287 8.00 4.42 15.82
N VAL A 288 7.55 3.18 15.59
CA VAL A 288 6.17 2.91 15.17
C VAL A 288 5.16 3.20 16.30
N GLU A 289 5.50 2.97 17.58
CA GLU A 289 4.65 3.39 18.71
C GLU A 289 4.45 4.91 18.70
N ARG A 290 5.52 5.68 18.52
CA ARG A 290 5.44 7.14 18.42
C ARG A 290 4.61 7.58 17.22
N ALA A 291 4.72 6.90 16.07
CA ALA A 291 3.90 7.18 14.90
C ALA A 291 2.41 6.94 15.18
N MET A 292 2.05 5.80 15.82
CA MET A 292 0.67 5.52 16.23
C MET A 292 0.12 6.60 17.18
N ARG A 293 0.86 6.98 18.24
CA ARG A 293 0.45 8.04 19.17
C ARG A 293 0.22 9.38 18.47
N LEU A 294 1.09 9.74 17.54
CA LEU A 294 0.96 10.99 16.78
C LEU A 294 -0.19 10.93 15.77
N ALA A 295 -0.45 9.78 15.14
CA ALA A 295 -1.59 9.60 14.22
C ALA A 295 -2.93 9.70 14.99
N LEU A 296 -3.02 9.11 16.17
CA LEU A 296 -4.17 9.29 17.08
C LEU A 296 -4.38 10.77 17.44
N LYS A 297 -3.30 11.47 17.77
CA LYS A 297 -3.38 12.92 18.07
C LYS A 297 -3.83 13.73 16.87
N ASP A 298 -3.32 13.43 15.65
CA ASP A 298 -3.67 14.16 14.43
C ASP A 298 -5.12 13.93 14.01
N SER A 299 -5.63 12.71 14.21
CA SER A 299 -7.01 12.32 13.91
C SER A 299 -8.02 12.76 14.98
N GLY A 300 -7.56 13.11 16.19
CA GLY A 300 -8.42 13.39 17.34
C GLY A 300 -9.03 12.14 17.98
N LEU A 301 -8.50 10.95 17.68
CA LEU A 301 -8.97 9.68 18.24
C LEU A 301 -8.19 9.30 19.50
N ALA A 302 -8.87 8.64 20.42
CA ALA A 302 -8.24 7.94 21.54
C ALA A 302 -7.82 6.52 21.13
N ALA A 303 -6.91 5.91 21.87
CA ALA A 303 -6.47 4.53 21.60
C ALA A 303 -7.64 3.52 21.71
N GLU A 304 -8.59 3.80 22.59
CA GLU A 304 -9.80 3.01 22.85
C GLU A 304 -10.79 3.04 21.70
N ASP A 305 -10.73 4.05 20.81
CA ASP A 305 -11.60 4.16 19.63
C ASP A 305 -11.17 3.22 18.50
N ILE A 306 -9.92 2.74 18.55
CA ILE A 306 -9.37 1.89 17.49
C ILE A 306 -9.80 0.45 17.71
N GLY A 307 -10.61 -0.06 16.78
CA GLY A 307 -11.05 -1.46 16.79
C GLY A 307 -10.15 -2.40 15.99
N HIS A 308 -9.32 -1.90 15.08
CA HIS A 308 -8.48 -2.71 14.21
C HIS A 308 -7.14 -2.05 13.88
N VAL A 309 -6.07 -2.84 13.86
CA VAL A 309 -4.76 -2.48 13.28
C VAL A 309 -4.44 -3.43 12.14
N ASN A 310 -4.34 -2.89 10.93
CA ASN A 310 -3.69 -3.58 9.84
C ASN A 310 -2.18 -3.36 10.01
N ALA A 311 -1.50 -4.39 10.48
CA ALA A 311 -0.09 -4.32 10.83
C ALA A 311 0.80 -4.36 9.59
N HIS A 312 1.98 -3.76 9.69
CA HIS A 312 3.00 -3.89 8.65
C HIS A 312 3.42 -5.36 8.44
N ALA A 313 3.69 -6.07 9.50
CA ALA A 313 3.73 -7.53 9.62
C ALA A 313 4.26 -8.27 8.37
N THR A 314 5.56 -8.11 8.06
CA THR A 314 6.18 -8.65 6.84
C THR A 314 6.52 -10.12 6.88
N SER A 315 6.26 -10.83 8.00
CA SER A 315 6.68 -12.22 8.20
C SER A 315 8.22 -12.40 8.34
N THR A 316 8.90 -11.33 8.78
CA THR A 316 10.35 -11.38 8.99
C THR A 316 10.68 -11.64 10.46
N PRO A 317 11.75 -12.41 10.74
CA PRO A 317 12.19 -12.68 12.11
C PRO A 317 12.49 -11.40 12.93
N THR A 318 12.84 -10.29 12.28
CA THR A 318 13.25 -9.05 12.94
C THR A 318 12.18 -7.96 12.94
N GLY A 319 11.16 -8.07 12.07
CA GLY A 319 10.17 -7.00 11.85
C GLY A 319 8.93 -7.10 12.74
N ASP A 320 8.34 -8.29 12.81
CA ASP A 320 7.02 -8.47 13.40
C ASP A 320 7.00 -8.27 14.92
N GLY A 321 8.02 -8.75 15.63
CA GLY A 321 8.10 -8.64 17.10
C GLY A 321 8.07 -7.20 17.63
N PRO A 322 8.95 -6.30 17.13
CA PRO A 322 8.93 -4.89 17.52
C PRO A 322 7.59 -4.18 17.31
N GLU A 323 6.89 -4.47 16.20
CA GLU A 323 5.58 -3.90 15.92
C GLU A 323 4.52 -4.38 16.93
N THR A 324 4.49 -5.70 17.23
CA THR A 324 3.55 -6.24 18.22
C THR A 324 3.74 -5.65 19.62
N LYS A 325 5.00 -5.41 20.05
CA LYS A 325 5.31 -4.74 21.30
C LYS A 325 4.74 -3.31 21.33
N ALA A 326 4.88 -2.58 20.24
CA ALA A 326 4.35 -1.22 20.13
C ALA A 326 2.81 -1.19 20.21
N ILE A 327 2.15 -2.11 19.48
CA ILE A 327 0.68 -2.25 19.51
C ILE A 327 0.22 -2.63 20.91
N SER A 328 0.83 -3.64 21.54
CA SER A 328 0.46 -4.12 22.89
C SER A 328 0.56 -3.02 23.95
N ARG A 329 1.60 -2.18 23.91
CA ARG A 329 1.77 -1.08 24.87
C ARG A 329 0.73 0.02 24.70
N LEU A 330 0.25 0.26 23.50
CA LEU A 330 -0.66 1.36 23.21
C LEU A 330 -2.14 0.92 23.19
N MET A 331 -2.41 -0.23 22.60
CA MET A 331 -3.76 -0.72 22.31
C MET A 331 -3.85 -2.25 22.55
N PRO A 332 -3.71 -2.74 23.80
CA PRO A 332 -3.69 -4.19 24.09
C PRO A 332 -5.01 -4.90 23.77
N HIS A 333 -6.09 -4.15 23.54
CA HIS A 333 -7.44 -4.64 23.25
C HIS A 333 -7.72 -4.79 21.74
N VAL A 334 -6.86 -4.23 20.88
CA VAL A 334 -7.16 -4.08 19.45
C VAL A 334 -7.04 -5.39 18.69
N ALA A 335 -7.96 -5.62 17.74
CA ALA A 335 -7.80 -6.71 16.78
C ALA A 335 -6.70 -6.40 15.77
N VAL A 336 -5.86 -7.40 15.43
CA VAL A 336 -4.70 -7.23 14.54
C VAL A 336 -4.76 -8.18 13.37
N SER A 337 -4.54 -7.65 12.16
CA SER A 337 -4.40 -8.45 10.94
C SER A 337 -3.04 -8.21 10.27
N GLY A 338 -2.39 -9.31 9.85
CA GLY A 338 -1.20 -9.31 8.99
C GLY A 338 -1.58 -9.74 7.56
N THR A 339 -2.14 -8.82 6.79
CA THR A 339 -2.75 -9.11 5.48
C THR A 339 -1.74 -9.52 4.40
N LYS A 340 -0.44 -9.24 4.62
CA LYS A 340 0.65 -9.75 3.77
C LYS A 340 0.79 -11.27 3.80
N SER A 341 0.14 -11.96 4.75
CA SER A 341 0.03 -13.43 4.75
C SER A 341 -0.61 -13.96 3.47
N MET A 342 -1.53 -13.19 2.86
CA MET A 342 -2.30 -13.58 1.68
C MET A 342 -1.64 -13.15 0.36
N MET A 343 -1.05 -11.97 0.31
CA MET A 343 -0.57 -11.36 -0.95
C MET A 343 0.94 -11.15 -1.02
N GLY A 344 1.69 -11.43 0.05
CA GLY A 344 3.10 -11.09 0.14
C GLY A 344 3.33 -9.59 0.39
N HIS A 345 4.56 -9.13 0.21
CA HIS A 345 4.99 -7.76 0.43
C HIS A 345 5.26 -7.06 -0.91
N SER A 346 4.38 -6.17 -1.33
CA SER A 346 4.50 -5.38 -2.56
C SER A 346 5.22 -4.04 -2.35
N PHE A 347 6.11 -3.95 -1.38
CA PHE A 347 6.99 -2.81 -1.07
C PHE A 347 6.24 -1.47 -1.05
N GLY A 348 6.59 -0.57 -2.00
CA GLY A 348 5.97 0.75 -2.08
C GLY A 348 4.45 0.72 -2.29
N ALA A 349 3.91 -0.33 -2.92
CA ALA A 349 2.48 -0.44 -3.20
C ALA A 349 1.64 -0.86 -1.98
N VAL A 350 2.24 -1.57 -1.01
CA VAL A 350 1.47 -2.27 0.03
C VAL A 350 0.64 -1.34 0.91
N GLY A 351 1.17 -0.16 1.26
CA GLY A 351 0.47 0.77 2.16
C GLY A 351 -0.84 1.32 1.59
N SER A 352 -0.94 1.53 0.28
CA SER A 352 -2.21 1.94 -0.34
C SER A 352 -3.20 0.77 -0.48
N ILE A 353 -2.72 -0.45 -0.75
CA ILE A 353 -3.56 -1.65 -0.76
C ILE A 353 -4.14 -1.91 0.64
N GLU A 354 -3.32 -1.82 1.67
CA GLU A 354 -3.73 -1.98 3.08
C GLU A 354 -4.64 -0.84 3.55
N GLY A 355 -4.46 0.38 3.02
CA GLY A 355 -5.38 1.49 3.22
C GLY A 355 -6.78 1.21 2.65
N ILE A 356 -6.88 0.59 1.47
CA ILE A 356 -8.15 0.11 0.90
C ILE A 356 -8.77 -0.95 1.82
N MET A 357 -7.98 -1.90 2.32
CA MET A 357 -8.49 -2.91 3.26
C MET A 357 -9.05 -2.30 4.54
N CYS A 358 -8.40 -1.29 5.13
CA CYS A 358 -8.90 -0.58 6.31
C CYS A 358 -10.23 0.13 6.01
N ALA A 359 -10.33 0.83 4.88
CA ALA A 359 -11.56 1.51 4.47
C ALA A 359 -12.73 0.53 4.27
N LEU A 360 -12.49 -0.58 3.57
CA LEU A 360 -13.50 -1.61 3.34
C LEU A 360 -13.87 -2.36 4.62
N ALA A 361 -12.92 -2.63 5.52
CA ALA A 361 -13.20 -3.25 6.81
C ALA A 361 -14.15 -2.39 7.65
N ILE A 362 -13.93 -1.07 7.70
CA ILE A 362 -14.82 -0.13 8.38
C ILE A 362 -16.19 -0.09 7.72
N ASN A 363 -16.24 0.01 6.39
CA ASN A 363 -17.49 0.12 5.63
C ASN A 363 -18.36 -1.15 5.77
N GLN A 364 -17.74 -2.32 5.63
CA GLN A 364 -18.46 -3.61 5.63
C GLN A 364 -18.51 -4.27 7.00
N LYS A 365 -17.91 -3.68 8.04
CA LYS A 365 -17.90 -4.18 9.42
C LYS A 365 -17.35 -5.62 9.51
N VAL A 366 -16.24 -5.88 8.82
CA VAL A 366 -15.58 -7.18 8.79
C VAL A 366 -14.06 -7.03 8.70
N LEU A 367 -13.31 -7.81 9.49
CA LEU A 367 -11.85 -7.78 9.55
C LEU A 367 -11.26 -8.87 8.65
N PRO A 368 -10.29 -8.53 7.77
CA PRO A 368 -9.58 -9.52 6.97
C PRO A 368 -8.67 -10.39 7.84
N PRO A 369 -8.48 -11.67 7.49
CA PRO A 369 -7.69 -12.59 8.32
C PRO A 369 -6.17 -12.44 8.11
N THR A 370 -5.42 -12.92 9.11
CA THR A 370 -4.04 -13.38 8.99
C THR A 370 -4.07 -14.89 8.72
N ILE A 371 -3.69 -15.32 7.55
CA ILE A 371 -3.53 -16.76 7.28
C ILE A 371 -2.14 -17.24 7.72
N ASN A 372 -1.97 -18.57 7.90
CA ASN A 372 -0.70 -19.21 8.24
C ASN A 372 -0.14 -18.90 9.66
N LEU A 373 -0.87 -18.23 10.52
CA LEU A 373 -0.51 -18.06 11.93
C LEU A 373 -1.00 -19.29 12.71
N GLU A 374 -0.08 -20.23 12.98
CA GLU A 374 -0.36 -21.44 13.73
C GLU A 374 0.11 -21.33 15.18
N ASN A 375 1.28 -20.75 15.39
CA ASN A 375 1.90 -20.55 16.71
C ASN A 375 2.51 -19.16 16.80
N VAL A 376 2.00 -18.32 17.69
CA VAL A 376 2.59 -16.99 17.91
C VAL A 376 4.04 -17.13 18.36
N ALA A 377 4.94 -16.43 17.69
CA ALA A 377 6.37 -16.47 17.99
C ALA A 377 6.66 -15.89 19.40
N SER A 378 7.68 -16.41 20.07
CA SER A 378 8.03 -16.00 21.45
C SER A 378 8.51 -14.55 21.56
N ASP A 379 8.89 -13.92 20.45
CA ASP A 379 9.28 -12.50 20.36
C ASP A 379 8.12 -11.58 19.94
N CYS A 380 6.95 -12.14 19.62
CA CYS A 380 5.71 -11.42 19.36
C CYS A 380 4.80 -11.43 20.60
N GLU A 381 4.12 -10.30 20.85
CA GLU A 381 3.16 -10.20 21.94
C GLU A 381 1.88 -11.00 21.65
N GLN A 382 1.21 -11.45 22.71
CA GLN A 382 -0.10 -12.12 22.62
C GLN A 382 -1.19 -11.06 22.45
N LEU A 383 -1.54 -10.77 21.19
CA LEU A 383 -2.59 -9.83 20.80
C LEU A 383 -3.82 -10.58 20.30
N ASP A 384 -4.91 -9.86 20.07
CA ASP A 384 -6.13 -10.39 19.45
C ASP A 384 -5.95 -10.51 17.92
N TYR A 385 -5.23 -11.51 17.45
CA TYR A 385 -5.03 -11.75 16.02
C TYR A 385 -6.30 -12.27 15.36
N VAL A 386 -6.63 -11.73 14.19
CA VAL A 386 -7.69 -12.27 13.32
C VAL A 386 -7.11 -13.42 12.53
N VAL A 387 -7.31 -14.67 12.96
CA VAL A 387 -6.62 -15.85 12.41
C VAL A 387 -7.52 -16.65 11.48
N GLY A 388 -7.00 -16.99 10.29
CA GLY A 388 -7.57 -17.97 9.36
C GLY A 388 -8.77 -17.49 8.57
N GLU A 389 -9.81 -17.00 9.24
CA GLU A 389 -11.07 -16.58 8.64
C GLU A 389 -11.37 -15.11 8.94
N ALA A 390 -12.11 -14.45 8.04
CA ALA A 390 -12.60 -13.10 8.26
C ALA A 390 -13.53 -13.04 9.49
N ARG A 391 -13.43 -11.95 10.27
CA ARG A 391 -14.18 -11.80 11.51
C ARG A 391 -15.18 -10.66 11.41
N PRO A 392 -16.49 -10.89 11.64
CA PRO A 392 -17.48 -9.81 11.79
C PRO A 392 -17.07 -8.83 12.89
N ALA A 393 -17.20 -7.54 12.62
CA ALA A 393 -16.84 -6.45 13.55
C ALA A 393 -17.90 -5.32 13.48
N PRO A 394 -19.15 -5.56 13.94
CA PRO A 394 -20.24 -4.60 13.78
C PRO A 394 -19.98 -3.23 14.47
N GLU A 395 -19.13 -3.21 15.49
CA GLU A 395 -18.78 -2.00 16.24
C GLU A 395 -17.53 -1.29 15.70
N LEU A 396 -16.94 -1.76 14.59
CA LEU A 396 -15.73 -1.16 14.04
C LEU A 396 -16.01 0.25 13.50
N LYS A 397 -15.40 1.25 14.13
CA LYS A 397 -15.52 2.67 13.73
C LYS A 397 -14.23 3.27 13.24
N ALA A 398 -13.10 2.77 13.74
CA ALA A 398 -11.78 3.28 13.36
C ALA A 398 -10.74 2.17 13.27
N ALA A 399 -9.79 2.35 12.36
CA ALA A 399 -8.67 1.45 12.13
C ALA A 399 -7.38 2.23 11.89
N LEU A 400 -6.25 1.62 12.23
CA LEU A 400 -4.93 2.10 11.82
C LEU A 400 -4.31 1.18 10.77
N SER A 401 -3.62 1.76 9.80
CA SER A 401 -2.73 1.05 8.89
C SER A 401 -1.29 1.46 9.19
N ASN A 402 -0.46 0.49 9.58
CA ASN A 402 0.94 0.70 9.86
C ASN A 402 1.81 0.35 8.65
N SER A 403 2.77 1.21 8.34
CA SER A 403 3.78 0.96 7.31
C SER A 403 5.17 1.27 7.86
N MET A 404 6.08 0.28 7.79
CA MET A 404 7.46 0.41 8.27
C MET A 404 8.41 0.18 7.10
N GLY A 405 9.18 1.20 6.72
CA GLY A 405 10.07 1.16 5.56
C GLY A 405 11.55 1.08 5.92
N PHE A 406 12.34 0.47 5.03
CA PHE A 406 13.80 0.56 5.10
C PHE A 406 14.23 2.02 5.21
N GLY A 407 15.32 2.30 5.95
CA GLY A 407 15.72 3.64 6.37
C GLY A 407 15.15 4.02 7.76
N GLY A 408 14.37 3.12 8.39
CA GLY A 408 13.71 3.36 9.68
C GLY A 408 12.48 4.25 9.57
N HIS A 409 11.85 4.31 8.41
CA HIS A 409 10.62 5.08 8.19
C HIS A 409 9.43 4.37 8.83
N ASN A 410 8.65 5.09 9.63
CA ASN A 410 7.37 4.61 10.17
C ASN A 410 6.28 5.59 9.76
N LEU A 411 5.24 5.07 9.16
CA LEU A 411 4.05 5.82 8.77
C LEU A 411 2.81 5.09 9.30
N VAL A 412 1.89 5.83 9.88
CA VAL A 412 0.61 5.33 10.35
C VAL A 412 -0.49 6.22 9.80
N VAL A 413 -1.49 5.61 9.19
CA VAL A 413 -2.70 6.31 8.70
C VAL A 413 -3.89 5.85 9.52
N ALA A 414 -4.70 6.80 10.00
CA ALA A 414 -5.93 6.56 10.73
C ALA A 414 -7.14 6.72 9.83
N PHE A 415 -7.98 5.69 9.81
CA PHE A 415 -9.24 5.63 9.06
C PHE A 415 -10.42 5.61 10.01
N THR A 416 -11.55 6.24 9.63
CA THR A 416 -12.79 6.24 10.40
C THR A 416 -14.00 5.96 9.52
N GLU A 417 -15.10 5.53 10.15
CA GLU A 417 -16.41 5.57 9.50
C GLU A 417 -16.79 7.02 9.15
N VAL A 418 -17.70 7.16 8.22
CA VAL A 418 -18.31 8.45 7.85
C VAL A 418 -19.45 8.72 8.85
N GLU A 419 -19.43 9.87 9.50
CA GLU A 419 -20.49 10.34 10.40
C GLU A 419 -21.64 10.94 9.63
#